data_1f37e3295a91e1de132ed57731b84579
#
_entry.id   1f37e3295a91e1de132ed57731b84579
#
_cell.length_a   1.000
_cell.length_b   1.000
_cell.length_c   1.000
_cell.angle_alpha   90.00
_cell.angle_beta   90.00
_cell.angle_gamma   90.00
#
_symmetry.space_group_name_H-M   'P 1'
#
loop_
_entity.id
_entity.type
_entity.pdbx_description
1 polymer ?
#
loop_
_entity_poly.entity_id
_entity_poly.type
_entity_poly.pdbx_seq_one_letter_code
_entity_poly.pdbx_strand_id
1 'polypeptide(L)'
;MEERILTADIIEDFRKNLELQEKSTSTIEKYIRDVKAFSVYAENSAITKEKVIAYKKYLRNNYAVRSVNSMLASINSLFNSLEWHDLKVKSLKLQQQVFC
;
A
#
# COMPACT_ATOMS: atom_id res chain seq x y z
N MET A 1 -19.85 -11.29 -8.49
CA MET A 1 -18.97 -10.26 -8.11
C MET A 1 -17.71 -10.80 -7.55
N GLU A 2 -16.61 -10.29 -8.02
CA GLU A 2 -15.34 -10.78 -7.55
C GLU A 2 -14.90 -10.06 -6.33
N GLU A 3 -14.45 -10.80 -5.36
CA GLU A 3 -13.88 -10.19 -4.18
C GLU A 3 -12.41 -9.93 -4.42
N ARG A 4 -11.95 -8.80 -3.95
CA ARG A 4 -10.56 -8.41 -4.11
C ARG A 4 -9.80 -8.82 -2.86
N ILE A 5 -9.17 -9.98 -2.94
CA ILE A 5 -8.42 -10.53 -1.82
C ILE A 5 -6.96 -10.61 -2.19
N LEU A 6 -6.10 -10.16 -1.27
CA LEU A 6 -4.66 -10.23 -1.51
C LEU A 6 -4.18 -11.64 -1.20
N THR A 7 -3.82 -12.35 -2.25
CA THR A 7 -3.27 -13.70 -2.11
C THR A 7 -1.77 -13.65 -2.31
N ALA A 8 -1.10 -14.74 -1.92
CA ALA A 8 0.33 -14.84 -2.14
C ALA A 8 0.67 -14.74 -3.62
N ASP A 9 -0.19 -15.26 -4.48
CA ASP A 9 0.04 -15.19 -5.92
C ASP A 9 0.00 -13.77 -6.43
N ILE A 10 -0.92 -12.96 -5.92
CA ILE A 10 -1.01 -11.56 -6.32
C ILE A 10 0.23 -10.80 -5.88
N ILE A 11 0.71 -11.07 -4.68
CA ILE A 11 1.91 -10.40 -4.17
C ILE A 11 3.12 -10.82 -5.01
N GLU A 12 3.20 -12.08 -5.39
CA GLU A 12 4.31 -12.54 -6.19
C GLU A 12 4.28 -11.92 -7.59
N ASP A 13 3.10 -11.79 -8.18
CA ASP A 13 2.96 -11.13 -9.47
C ASP A 13 3.36 -9.66 -9.38
N PHE A 14 3.03 -9.02 -8.27
CA PHE A 14 3.43 -7.64 -8.05
C PHE A 14 4.96 -7.54 -7.98
N ARG A 15 5.62 -8.48 -7.30
CA ARG A 15 7.08 -8.51 -7.25
C ARG A 15 7.67 -8.62 -8.65
N LYS A 16 7.14 -9.52 -9.46
CA LYS A 16 7.62 -9.69 -10.83
C LYS A 16 7.43 -8.42 -11.65
N ASN A 17 6.32 -7.75 -11.44
CA ASN A 17 6.05 -6.50 -12.14
C ASN A 17 7.08 -5.44 -11.76
N LEU A 18 7.44 -5.36 -10.49
CA LEU A 18 8.46 -4.41 -10.05
C LEU A 18 9.83 -4.76 -10.65
N GLU A 19 10.11 -6.04 -10.79
CA GLU A 19 11.36 -6.47 -11.43
C GLU A 19 11.39 -6.07 -12.90
N LEU A 20 10.26 -6.21 -13.58
CA LEU A 20 10.18 -5.81 -14.98
C LEU A 20 10.32 -4.30 -15.16
N GLN A 21 9.97 -3.52 -14.14
CA GLN A 21 10.18 -2.09 -14.16
C GLN A 21 11.60 -1.71 -13.77
N GLU A 22 12.44 -2.71 -13.53
CA GLU A 22 13.85 -2.51 -13.19
C GLU A 22 14.04 -1.70 -11.90
N LYS A 23 13.14 -1.88 -10.95
CA LYS A 23 13.32 -1.27 -9.65
C LYS A 23 14.48 -1.92 -8.93
N SER A 24 15.13 -1.18 -8.04
CA SER A 24 16.24 -1.74 -7.29
C SER A 24 15.75 -2.80 -6.31
N THR A 25 16.64 -3.70 -5.91
CA THR A 25 16.30 -4.73 -4.95
C THR A 25 15.77 -4.14 -3.67
N SER A 26 16.40 -3.08 -3.17
CA SER A 26 15.94 -2.43 -1.94
C SER A 26 14.53 -1.91 -2.07
N THR A 27 14.21 -1.31 -3.21
CA THR A 27 12.89 -0.77 -3.45
C THR A 27 11.85 -1.89 -3.50
N ILE A 28 12.19 -2.99 -4.20
CA ILE A 28 11.28 -4.12 -4.32
C ILE A 28 11.00 -4.72 -2.94
N GLU A 29 12.04 -4.92 -2.15
CA GLU A 29 11.88 -5.49 -0.82
C GLU A 29 11.00 -4.61 0.06
N LYS A 30 11.20 -3.30 -0.03
CA LYS A 30 10.40 -2.37 0.74
C LYS A 30 8.93 -2.43 0.34
N TYR A 31 8.65 -2.42 -0.95
CA TYR A 31 7.28 -2.47 -1.44
C TYR A 31 6.60 -3.78 -1.02
N ILE A 32 7.31 -4.90 -1.16
CA ILE A 32 6.75 -6.19 -0.80
C ILE A 32 6.49 -6.28 0.71
N ARG A 33 7.41 -5.75 1.51
CA ARG A 33 7.22 -5.73 2.95
C ARG A 33 5.97 -4.96 3.33
N ASP A 34 5.78 -3.79 2.72
CA ASP A 34 4.62 -2.96 3.04
C ASP A 34 3.33 -3.62 2.60
N VAL A 35 3.34 -4.28 1.44
CA VAL A 35 2.15 -4.96 0.94
C VAL A 35 1.82 -6.16 1.82
N LYS A 36 2.83 -6.89 2.27
CA LYS A 36 2.59 -8.03 3.17
C LYS A 36 2.00 -7.57 4.50
N ALA A 37 2.47 -6.44 5.01
CA ALA A 37 1.93 -5.91 6.25
C ALA A 37 0.45 -5.57 6.09
N PHE A 38 0.07 -5.00 4.95
CA PHE A 38 -1.33 -4.71 4.68
C PHE A 38 -2.13 -6.00 4.55
N SER A 39 -1.56 -7.02 3.91
CA SER A 39 -2.22 -8.31 3.76
C SER A 39 -2.54 -8.93 5.12
N VAL A 40 -1.60 -8.82 6.06
CA VAL A 40 -1.83 -9.32 7.41
C VAL A 40 -2.95 -8.55 8.08
N TYR A 41 -2.96 -7.23 7.94
CA TYR A 41 -4.02 -6.40 8.51
C TYR A 41 -5.39 -6.80 7.95
N ALA A 42 -5.44 -7.09 6.66
CA ALA A 42 -6.69 -7.44 5.99
C ALA A 42 -7.16 -8.85 6.32
N GLU A 43 -6.27 -9.70 6.85
CA GLU A 43 -6.62 -11.07 7.27
C GLU A 43 -7.34 -11.88 6.21
N ASN A 44 -6.86 -11.75 4.98
CA ASN A 44 -7.42 -12.50 3.84
C ASN A 44 -8.89 -12.20 3.55
N SER A 45 -9.39 -11.09 4.07
CA SER A 45 -10.75 -10.70 3.76
C SER A 45 -10.74 -9.75 2.55
N ALA A 46 -11.92 -9.52 1.99
CA ALA A 46 -12.03 -8.66 0.82
C ALA A 46 -11.53 -7.25 1.10
N ILE A 47 -10.81 -6.69 0.14
CA ILE A 47 -10.27 -5.35 0.27
C ILE A 47 -11.30 -4.37 -0.27
N THR A 48 -11.72 -3.45 0.59
CA THR A 48 -12.67 -2.40 0.19
C THR A 48 -12.02 -1.06 0.45
N LYS A 49 -12.60 -0.02 -0.11
CA LYS A 49 -12.10 1.34 0.11
C LYS A 49 -12.13 1.67 1.61
N GLU A 50 -13.20 1.27 2.29
CA GLU A 50 -13.29 1.51 3.71
C GLU A 50 -12.18 0.82 4.48
N LYS A 51 -11.82 -0.40 4.07
CA LYS A 51 -10.74 -1.12 4.73
C LYS A 51 -9.40 -0.40 4.51
N VAL A 52 -9.17 0.12 3.33
CA VAL A 52 -7.93 0.84 3.04
C VAL A 52 -7.88 2.13 3.85
N ILE A 53 -9.00 2.83 3.96
CA ILE A 53 -9.06 4.05 4.77
C ILE A 53 -8.82 3.72 6.24
N ALA A 54 -9.38 2.62 6.73
CA ALA A 54 -9.15 2.19 8.11
C ALA A 54 -7.67 1.87 8.35
N TYR A 55 -7.02 1.23 7.37
CA TYR A 55 -5.61 0.93 7.47
C TYR A 55 -4.79 2.22 7.52
N LYS A 56 -5.16 3.21 6.71
CA LYS A 56 -4.48 4.50 6.73
C LYS A 56 -4.58 5.14 8.12
N LYS A 57 -5.75 5.07 8.73
CA LYS A 57 -5.92 5.59 10.09
C LYS A 57 -5.08 4.83 11.10
N TYR A 58 -5.02 3.52 10.96
CA TYR A 58 -4.22 2.69 11.82
C TYR A 58 -2.74 3.10 11.72
N LEU A 59 -2.25 3.28 10.50
CA LEU A 59 -0.87 3.70 10.28
C LEU A 59 -0.61 5.09 10.87
N ARG A 60 -1.57 6.00 10.66
CA ARG A 60 -1.43 7.35 11.16
C ARG A 60 -1.29 7.39 12.68
N ASN A 61 -1.97 6.48 13.36
CA ASN A 61 -1.91 6.44 14.82
C ASN A 61 -0.66 5.76 15.36
N ASN A 62 0.06 5.04 14.51
CA ASN A 62 1.18 4.22 14.96
C ASN A 62 2.52 4.59 14.33
N TYR A 63 2.55 5.46 13.34
CA TYR A 63 3.77 5.78 12.61
C TYR A 63 3.83 7.27 12.29
N ALA A 64 5.04 7.76 12.04
CA ALA A 64 5.23 9.15 11.63
C ALA A 64 4.65 9.35 10.23
N VAL A 65 4.27 10.59 9.93
CA VAL A 65 3.62 10.92 8.66
C VAL A 65 4.43 10.45 7.45
N ARG A 66 5.75 10.65 7.49
CA ARG A 66 6.59 10.24 6.37
C ARG A 66 6.54 8.73 6.16
N SER A 67 6.55 7.97 7.25
CA SER A 67 6.47 6.53 7.16
C SER A 67 5.14 6.09 6.61
N VAL A 68 4.05 6.72 7.08
CA VAL A 68 2.72 6.41 6.59
C VAL A 68 2.64 6.65 5.08
N ASN A 69 3.12 7.82 4.64
CA ASN A 69 3.05 8.14 3.22
C ASN A 69 3.88 7.16 2.38
N SER A 70 5.02 6.73 2.90
CA SER A 70 5.85 5.75 2.20
C SER A 70 5.13 4.41 2.08
N MET A 71 4.48 3.98 3.16
CA MET A 71 3.73 2.72 3.14
C MET A 71 2.51 2.79 2.22
N LEU A 72 1.82 3.93 2.23
CA LEU A 72 0.67 4.11 1.34
C LEU A 72 1.10 4.13 -0.12
N ALA A 73 2.28 4.69 -0.41
CA ALA A 73 2.78 4.69 -1.78
C ALA A 73 2.98 3.25 -2.27
N SER A 74 3.49 2.38 -1.41
CA SER A 74 3.67 0.98 -1.78
C SER A 74 2.34 0.32 -2.09
N ILE A 75 1.34 0.55 -1.24
CA ILE A 75 0.02 -0.06 -1.41
C ILE A 75 -0.68 0.50 -2.63
N ASN A 76 -0.58 1.81 -2.87
CA ASN A 76 -1.15 2.41 -4.06
C ASN A 76 -0.49 1.87 -5.32
N SER A 77 0.81 1.58 -5.26
CA SER A 77 1.50 0.99 -6.39
C SER A 77 0.95 -0.41 -6.69
N LEU A 78 0.65 -1.19 -5.65
CA LEU A 78 0.00 -2.48 -5.82
C LEU A 78 -1.35 -2.31 -6.51
N PHE A 79 -2.17 -1.36 -6.03
CA PHE A 79 -3.48 -1.15 -6.61
C PHE A 79 -3.38 -0.70 -8.07
N ASN A 80 -2.38 0.11 -8.41
CA ASN A 80 -2.14 0.48 -9.80
C ASN A 80 -1.86 -0.77 -10.63
N SER A 81 -1.02 -1.65 -10.13
CA SER A 81 -0.65 -2.87 -10.83
C SER A 81 -1.86 -3.77 -11.07
N LEU A 82 -2.79 -3.79 -10.13
CA LEU A 82 -3.98 -4.62 -10.23
C LEU A 82 -5.14 -3.88 -10.89
N GLU A 83 -4.92 -2.61 -11.23
CA GLU A 83 -5.97 -1.76 -11.79
C GLU A 83 -7.15 -1.58 -10.83
N TRP A 84 -6.87 -1.62 -9.56
CA TRP A 84 -7.86 -1.36 -8.51
C TRP A 84 -7.78 0.11 -8.12
N HIS A 85 -7.94 0.99 -9.09
CA HIS A 85 -7.72 2.42 -8.88
C HIS A 85 -8.68 3.06 -7.89
N ASP A 86 -9.85 2.48 -7.75
CA ASP A 86 -10.84 2.97 -6.81
C ASP A 86 -10.44 2.73 -5.35
N LEU A 87 -9.46 1.89 -5.09
CA LEU A 87 -9.01 1.60 -3.73
C LEU A 87 -7.86 2.50 -3.28
N LYS A 88 -7.27 3.25 -4.21
CA LYS A 88 -6.12 4.09 -3.86
C LYS A 88 -6.54 5.21 -2.92
N VAL A 89 -5.66 5.54 -1.98
CA VAL A 89 -5.93 6.59 -1.01
C VAL A 89 -4.86 7.66 -1.12
N LYS A 90 -5.21 8.85 -0.69
CA LYS A 90 -4.30 9.98 -0.73
C LYS A 90 -3.32 9.88 0.43
N SER A 91 -2.11 10.42 0.22
CA SER A 91 -1.15 10.48 1.29
C SER A 91 -1.60 11.51 2.33
N LEU A 92 -1.01 11.42 3.51
CA LEU A 92 -1.26 12.42 4.53
C LEU A 92 -0.51 13.70 4.16
N LYS A 93 -1.12 14.85 4.47
CA LYS A 93 -0.45 16.09 4.20
C LYS A 93 0.66 16.28 5.21
N LEU A 94 1.84 16.60 4.70
CA LEU A 94 2.92 16.95 5.58
C LEU A 94 2.64 18.34 6.10
N GLN A 95 2.69 18.51 7.41
CA GLN A 95 2.49 19.78 7.97
C GLN A 95 3.73 20.54 7.77
N GLN A 96 3.71 21.43 6.83
CA GLN A 96 4.77 22.31 6.67
C GLN A 96 4.55 23.40 7.64
N GLN A 97 5.45 23.53 8.55
CA GLN A 97 5.34 24.56 9.43
C GLN A 97 5.71 25.76 8.78
N VAL A 98 4.86 26.42 8.40
CA VAL A 98 5.17 27.61 7.80
C VAL A 98 5.02 28.66 8.75
N PHE A 99 5.73 29.13 8.93
CA PHE A 99 5.51 30.00 9.71
C PHE A 99 5.55 31.05 9.35
N CYS A 100 5.08 31.26 9.34
CA CYS A 100 5.03 32.34 8.88
C CYS A 100 5.27 33.25 9.43
#